data_1c596f362199b215bfa77fda0681bb46
#
_entry.id   1c596f362199b215bfa77fda0681bb46
#
_cell.length_a   1.000
_cell.length_b   1.000
_cell.length_c   1.000
_cell.angle_alpha   90.00
_cell.angle_beta   90.00
_cell.angle_gamma   90.00
#
_symmetry.space_group_name_H-M   'P 1'
#
loop_
_entity.id
_entity.type
_entity.pdbx_description
1 polymer ?
#
loop_
_entity_poly.entity_id
_entity_poly.type
_entity_poly.pdbx_seq_one_letter_code
_entity_poly.pdbx_strand_id
1 'polypeptide(L)'
;LLRSMLSRADVFLHNLAPGALVRRGFGGDVLRETNPGLITCEINGYGTTGDWAQKKAYDALVQAESGIFSVNGTHEHPSRVGISICDISSGQTAFSTILRALIQRGVTGVGIDISISMFDVMADYMNFPLLSHRYLGQAPGRMGITHPLIAPYGAYPAKGGEQVMISIQSDLSLIHISEPTRP
;
A
#
# COMPACT_ATOMS: atom_id res chain seq x y z
N LEU A 1 -7.83 31.86 8.82
CA LEU A 1 -6.86 31.51 7.78
C LEU A 1 -7.22 30.19 7.07
N LEU A 2 -7.28 29.03 7.78
CA LEU A 2 -7.55 27.72 7.14
C LEU A 2 -8.88 27.73 6.36
N ARG A 3 -9.99 28.21 6.96
CA ARG A 3 -11.28 28.32 6.23
C ARG A 3 -11.18 29.15 4.95
N SER A 4 -10.46 30.26 4.99
CA SER A 4 -10.25 31.11 3.80
C SER A 4 -9.40 30.42 2.73
N MET A 5 -8.50 29.54 3.10
CA MET A 5 -7.74 28.74 2.13
C MET A 5 -8.63 27.66 1.51
N LEU A 6 -9.39 26.93 2.34
CA LEU A 6 -10.26 25.83 1.91
C LEU A 6 -11.45 26.29 1.06
N SER A 7 -11.91 27.53 1.20
CA SER A 7 -12.98 28.08 0.34
C SER A 7 -12.56 28.23 -1.13
N ARG A 8 -11.25 28.12 -1.45
CA ARG A 8 -10.71 28.24 -2.80
C ARG A 8 -9.83 27.03 -3.21
N ALA A 9 -9.72 26.04 -2.33
CA ALA A 9 -8.94 24.83 -2.60
C ALA A 9 -9.77 23.82 -3.44
N ASP A 10 -9.10 23.07 -4.27
CA ASP A 10 -9.69 21.93 -4.99
C ASP A 10 -9.72 20.68 -4.13
N VAL A 11 -8.64 20.46 -3.37
CA VAL A 11 -8.41 19.27 -2.57
C VAL A 11 -7.86 19.65 -1.22
N PHE A 12 -8.37 19.00 -0.17
CA PHE A 12 -7.84 19.07 1.18
C PHE A 12 -7.41 17.69 1.64
N LEU A 13 -6.10 17.44 1.63
CA LEU A 13 -5.49 16.19 2.08
C LEU A 13 -4.91 16.36 3.48
N HIS A 14 -5.15 15.38 4.36
CA HIS A 14 -4.59 15.35 5.72
C HIS A 14 -4.42 13.91 6.25
N ASN A 15 -3.56 13.76 7.25
CA ASN A 15 -3.36 12.53 8.03
C ASN A 15 -3.46 12.79 9.54
N LEU A 16 -4.30 13.72 9.95
CA LEU A 16 -4.55 14.01 11.36
C LEU A 16 -5.30 12.83 12.02
N ALA A 17 -5.21 12.76 13.37
CA ALA A 17 -5.92 11.72 14.11
C ALA A 17 -7.42 11.70 13.75
N PRO A 18 -8.05 10.51 13.65
CA PRO A 18 -9.43 10.35 13.24
C PRO A 18 -10.39 11.26 13.98
N GLY A 19 -11.27 11.95 13.25
CA GLY A 19 -12.24 12.88 13.77
C GLY A 19 -11.67 14.22 14.30
N ALA A 20 -10.35 14.45 14.25
CA ALA A 20 -9.76 15.68 14.78
C ALA A 20 -10.25 16.93 14.06
N LEU A 21 -10.47 16.87 12.76
CA LEU A 21 -11.00 17.99 11.99
C LEU A 21 -12.50 18.18 12.20
N VAL A 22 -13.26 17.10 12.25
CA VAL A 22 -14.71 17.15 12.53
C VAL A 22 -14.98 17.85 13.88
N ARG A 23 -14.25 17.46 14.93
CA ARG A 23 -14.35 18.10 16.26
C ARG A 23 -14.01 19.59 16.27
N ARG A 24 -13.29 20.07 15.27
CA ARG A 24 -12.92 21.50 15.10
C ARG A 24 -13.81 22.22 14.07
N GLY A 25 -14.86 21.58 13.58
CA GLY A 25 -15.76 22.16 12.59
C GLY A 25 -15.18 22.23 11.17
N PHE A 26 -14.28 21.31 10.83
CA PHE A 26 -13.69 21.17 9.50
C PHE A 26 -14.07 19.82 8.87
N GLY A 27 -15.25 19.27 9.18
CA GLY A 27 -15.79 18.12 8.46
C GLY A 27 -16.07 18.48 7.00
N GLY A 28 -15.98 17.49 6.10
CA GLY A 28 -16.14 17.71 4.68
C GLY A 28 -17.52 18.26 4.31
N ASP A 29 -18.56 17.82 4.98
CA ASP A 29 -19.94 18.35 4.87
C ASP A 29 -19.99 19.85 5.15
N VAL A 30 -19.44 20.28 6.29
CA VAL A 30 -19.37 21.70 6.68
C VAL A 30 -18.52 22.53 5.72
N LEU A 31 -17.41 21.97 5.23
CA LEU A 31 -16.54 22.67 4.28
C LEU A 31 -17.21 22.84 2.92
N ARG A 32 -18.03 21.88 2.48
CA ARG A 32 -18.77 21.95 1.22
C ARG A 32 -19.98 22.91 1.25
N GLU A 33 -20.41 23.38 2.42
CA GLU A 33 -21.38 24.48 2.48
C GLU A 33 -20.83 25.77 1.81
N THR A 34 -19.51 25.99 1.93
CA THR A 34 -18.85 27.19 1.35
C THR A 34 -18.09 26.88 0.06
N ASN A 35 -17.68 25.65 -0.15
CA ASN A 35 -17.00 25.18 -1.37
C ASN A 35 -17.56 23.82 -1.79
N PRO A 36 -18.69 23.79 -2.53
CA PRO A 36 -19.36 22.54 -2.93
C PRO A 36 -18.46 21.58 -3.72
N GLY A 37 -17.47 22.09 -4.43
CA GLY A 37 -16.54 21.30 -5.22
C GLY A 37 -15.33 20.75 -4.44
N LEU A 38 -15.19 21.04 -3.14
CA LEU A 38 -14.04 20.60 -2.35
C LEU A 38 -14.02 19.08 -2.19
N ILE A 39 -12.90 18.47 -2.56
CA ILE A 39 -12.59 17.08 -2.29
C ILE A 39 -11.78 17.04 -1.00
N THR A 40 -12.23 16.28 0.00
CA THR A 40 -11.44 16.02 1.21
C THR A 40 -10.85 14.61 1.14
N CYS A 41 -9.62 14.44 1.58
CA CYS A 41 -8.96 13.15 1.65
C CYS A 41 -8.27 12.98 3.02
N GLU A 42 -8.73 12.01 3.78
CA GLU A 42 -8.13 11.61 5.05
C GLU A 42 -7.34 10.32 4.86
N ILE A 43 -6.07 10.32 5.26
CA ILE A 43 -5.27 9.10 5.42
C ILE A 43 -5.25 8.75 6.89
N ASN A 44 -5.69 7.55 7.24
CA ASN A 44 -5.77 7.04 8.61
C ASN A 44 -5.20 5.62 8.71
N GLY A 45 -5.08 5.08 9.93
CA GLY A 45 -4.45 3.78 10.13
C GLY A 45 -5.35 2.60 9.74
N TYR A 46 -6.59 2.59 10.23
CA TYR A 46 -7.46 1.41 10.24
C TYR A 46 -8.92 1.71 9.85
N GLY A 47 -9.13 2.78 9.10
CA GLY A 47 -10.46 3.24 8.75
C GLY A 47 -11.07 4.18 9.80
N THR A 48 -12.30 4.62 9.53
CA THR A 48 -13.04 5.59 10.35
C THR A 48 -14.10 4.95 11.25
N THR A 49 -14.34 3.65 11.09
CA THR A 49 -15.34 2.87 11.83
C THR A 49 -14.76 1.58 12.38
N GLY A 50 -15.46 0.95 13.32
CA GLY A 50 -15.03 -0.28 13.97
C GLY A 50 -14.09 -0.06 15.15
N ASP A 51 -13.70 -1.14 15.81
CA ASP A 51 -12.96 -1.13 17.09
C ASP A 51 -11.54 -0.53 16.96
N TRP A 52 -10.97 -0.56 15.77
CA TRP A 52 -9.62 -0.09 15.49
C TRP A 52 -9.55 1.35 14.99
N ALA A 53 -10.67 2.01 14.74
CA ALA A 53 -10.72 3.36 14.18
C ALA A 53 -9.92 4.41 14.99
N GLN A 54 -9.78 4.22 16.29
CA GLN A 54 -9.01 5.12 17.17
C GLN A 54 -7.62 4.59 17.53
N LYS A 55 -7.23 3.44 16.97
CA LYS A 55 -5.93 2.83 17.23
C LYS A 55 -4.82 3.66 16.58
N LYS A 56 -3.72 3.84 17.32
CA LYS A 56 -2.52 4.50 16.79
C LYS A 56 -1.90 3.65 15.68
N ALA A 57 -1.60 4.28 14.57
CA ALA A 57 -0.96 3.67 13.42
C ALA A 57 0.38 4.34 13.13
N TYR A 58 1.36 3.51 12.84
CA TYR A 58 2.63 3.88 12.25
C TYR A 58 2.99 2.80 11.23
N ASP A 59 3.80 3.13 10.24
CA ASP A 59 4.17 2.23 9.14
C ASP A 59 4.49 0.80 9.61
N ALA A 60 5.46 0.65 10.54
CA ALA A 60 5.87 -0.67 11.00
C ALA A 60 4.79 -1.46 11.75
N LEU A 61 3.89 -0.76 12.47
CA LEU A 61 2.76 -1.39 13.15
C LEU A 61 1.75 -1.92 12.14
N VAL A 62 1.44 -1.12 11.12
CA VAL A 62 0.53 -1.54 10.05
C VAL A 62 1.13 -2.69 9.23
N GLN A 63 2.43 -2.66 8.93
CA GLN A 63 3.12 -3.80 8.32
C GLN A 63 2.96 -5.10 9.13
N ALA A 64 3.14 -5.01 10.45
CA ALA A 64 3.00 -6.18 11.32
C ALA A 64 1.56 -6.71 11.34
N GLU A 65 0.58 -5.84 11.51
CA GLU A 65 -0.83 -6.21 11.69
C GLU A 65 -1.51 -6.63 10.38
N SER A 66 -1.06 -6.11 9.23
CA SER A 66 -1.52 -6.55 7.92
C SER A 66 -0.96 -7.92 7.51
N GLY A 67 -0.02 -8.47 8.28
CA GLY A 67 0.57 -9.78 8.03
C GLY A 67 1.79 -9.77 7.10
N ILE A 68 2.32 -8.61 6.68
CA ILE A 68 3.52 -8.53 5.83
C ILE A 68 4.70 -9.28 6.45
N PHE A 69 4.86 -9.24 7.78
CA PHE A 69 5.93 -9.96 8.48
C PHE A 69 5.81 -11.48 8.36
N SER A 70 4.63 -12.01 8.04
CA SER A 70 4.44 -13.46 7.86
C SER A 70 5.01 -13.96 6.54
N VAL A 71 5.18 -13.09 5.55
CA VAL A 71 5.67 -13.43 4.22
C VAL A 71 7.00 -12.77 3.87
N ASN A 72 7.44 -11.78 4.65
CA ASN A 72 8.67 -11.03 4.42
C ASN A 72 9.77 -11.42 5.41
N GLY A 73 10.98 -11.64 4.90
CA GLY A 73 12.14 -12.09 5.67
C GLY A 73 12.63 -13.46 5.25
N THR A 74 13.56 -14.03 6.02
CA THR A 74 14.04 -15.40 5.84
C THR A 74 13.13 -16.39 6.54
N HIS A 75 13.32 -17.68 6.28
CA HIS A 75 12.55 -18.74 6.96
C HIS A 75 12.63 -18.60 8.49
N GLU A 76 13.79 -18.23 9.03
CA GLU A 76 14.04 -18.14 10.46
C GLU A 76 13.61 -16.79 11.05
N HIS A 77 13.79 -15.69 10.31
CA HIS A 77 13.61 -14.34 10.81
C HIS A 77 12.61 -13.53 10.00
N PRO A 78 11.49 -13.07 10.61
CA PRO A 78 10.60 -12.11 9.98
C PRO A 78 11.33 -10.77 9.80
N SER A 79 10.96 -10.04 8.78
CA SER A 79 11.54 -8.73 8.50
C SER A 79 10.45 -7.76 8.06
N ARG A 80 10.58 -6.49 8.45
CA ARG A 80 9.80 -5.43 7.84
C ARG A 80 10.32 -5.13 6.42
N VAL A 81 9.51 -4.54 5.58
CA VAL A 81 10.01 -3.88 4.38
C VAL A 81 10.87 -2.68 4.80
N GLY A 82 12.06 -2.54 4.24
CA GLY A 82 13.07 -1.57 4.68
C GLY A 82 12.70 -0.10 4.49
N ILE A 83 11.71 0.17 3.63
CA ILE A 83 11.12 1.50 3.41
C ILE A 83 9.77 1.60 4.14
N SER A 84 9.23 2.81 4.29
CA SER A 84 7.89 3.06 4.85
C SER A 84 6.81 2.70 3.82
N ILE A 85 6.66 1.41 3.52
CA ILE A 85 5.82 0.93 2.43
C ILE A 85 4.33 1.27 2.64
N CYS A 86 3.85 1.23 3.90
CA CYS A 86 2.46 1.57 4.21
C CYS A 86 2.17 3.04 3.94
N ASP A 87 3.07 3.93 4.36
CA ASP A 87 2.94 5.38 4.15
C ASP A 87 2.98 5.72 2.66
N ILE A 88 3.99 5.18 1.94
CA ILE A 88 4.19 5.43 0.52
C ILE A 88 2.99 4.92 -0.29
N SER A 89 2.55 3.70 -0.04
CA SER A 89 1.43 3.09 -0.78
C SER A 89 0.11 3.79 -0.49
N SER A 90 -0.10 4.23 0.76
CA SER A 90 -1.29 5.01 1.12
C SER A 90 -1.30 6.37 0.43
N GLY A 91 -0.13 7.02 0.32
CA GLY A 91 0.03 8.25 -0.45
C GLY A 91 -0.28 8.06 -1.93
N GLN A 92 0.20 6.99 -2.56
CA GLN A 92 -0.10 6.65 -3.95
C GLN A 92 -1.57 6.32 -4.16
N THR A 93 -2.19 5.60 -3.23
CA THR A 93 -3.62 5.30 -3.27
C THR A 93 -4.45 6.58 -3.12
N ALA A 94 -4.08 7.46 -2.20
CA ALA A 94 -4.73 8.76 -2.05
C ALA A 94 -4.62 9.59 -3.33
N PHE A 95 -3.44 9.67 -3.93
CA PHE A 95 -3.22 10.37 -5.19
C PHE A 95 -4.14 9.85 -6.31
N SER A 96 -4.17 8.54 -6.55
CA SER A 96 -4.99 7.95 -7.59
C SER A 96 -6.50 8.13 -7.32
N THR A 97 -6.92 8.03 -6.06
CA THR A 97 -8.32 8.23 -5.67
C THR A 97 -8.75 9.69 -5.81
N ILE A 98 -7.88 10.64 -5.47
CA ILE A 98 -8.11 12.07 -5.67
C ILE A 98 -8.29 12.38 -7.18
N LEU A 99 -7.45 11.82 -8.06
CA LEU A 99 -7.62 11.99 -9.51
C LEU A 99 -8.97 11.49 -10.00
N ARG A 100 -9.41 10.33 -9.51
CA ARG A 100 -10.75 9.78 -9.85
C ARG A 100 -11.86 10.69 -9.34
N ALA A 101 -11.72 11.25 -8.13
CA ALA A 101 -12.68 12.20 -7.58
C ALA A 101 -12.72 13.52 -8.36
N LEU A 102 -11.58 14.00 -8.85
CA LEU A 102 -11.50 15.19 -9.71
C LEU A 102 -12.22 14.97 -11.05
N ILE A 103 -12.07 13.79 -11.67
CA ILE A 103 -12.80 13.42 -12.88
C ILE A 103 -14.31 13.40 -12.60
N GLN A 104 -14.74 12.75 -11.52
CA GLN A 104 -16.14 12.72 -11.11
C GLN A 104 -16.68 14.13 -10.87
N ARG A 105 -15.95 14.96 -10.15
CA ARG A 105 -16.31 16.37 -9.91
C ARG A 105 -16.45 17.16 -11.20
N GLY A 106 -15.61 16.91 -12.20
CA GLY A 106 -15.73 17.53 -13.53
C GLY A 106 -17.07 17.26 -14.22
N VAL A 107 -17.70 16.14 -13.90
CA VAL A 107 -19.04 15.78 -14.42
C VAL A 107 -20.18 16.26 -13.53
N THR A 108 -20.01 16.13 -12.19
CA THR A 108 -21.07 16.37 -11.22
C THR A 108 -21.09 17.79 -10.64
N GLY A 109 -19.97 18.48 -10.70
CA GLY A 109 -19.75 19.77 -10.02
C GLY A 109 -19.54 19.65 -8.50
N VAL A 110 -19.66 18.44 -7.91
CA VAL A 110 -19.68 18.23 -6.45
C VAL A 110 -18.43 17.46 -6.01
N GLY A 111 -17.80 17.94 -4.92
CA GLY A 111 -16.71 17.26 -4.23
C GLY A 111 -17.20 16.09 -3.37
N ILE A 112 -16.28 15.26 -2.95
CA ILE A 112 -16.55 14.08 -2.11
C ILE A 112 -15.55 13.98 -0.95
N ASP A 113 -15.90 13.19 0.08
CA ASP A 113 -14.97 12.76 1.11
C ASP A 113 -14.33 11.43 0.73
N ILE A 114 -13.01 11.36 0.88
CA ILE A 114 -12.20 10.18 0.66
C ILE A 114 -11.57 9.80 1.99
N SER A 115 -11.66 8.53 2.36
CA SER A 115 -10.92 7.95 3.49
C SER A 115 -10.03 6.82 2.97
N ILE A 116 -8.74 6.92 3.24
CA ILE A 116 -7.72 5.91 2.90
C ILE A 116 -7.22 5.30 4.19
N SER A 117 -7.46 4.00 4.34
CA SER A 117 -6.93 3.21 5.46
C SER A 117 -5.60 2.58 5.06
N MET A 118 -4.54 2.84 5.83
CA MET A 118 -3.23 2.22 5.61
C MET A 118 -3.32 0.68 5.70
N PHE A 119 -4.13 0.17 6.62
CA PHE A 119 -4.34 -1.26 6.78
C PHE A 119 -5.01 -1.88 5.55
N ASP A 120 -6.05 -1.24 4.99
CA ASP A 120 -6.75 -1.75 3.81
C ASP A 120 -5.85 -1.76 2.57
N VAL A 121 -5.02 -0.71 2.41
CA VAL A 121 -4.01 -0.66 1.34
C VAL A 121 -3.02 -1.82 1.46
N MET A 122 -2.58 -2.15 2.68
CA MET A 122 -1.68 -3.29 2.90
C MET A 122 -2.40 -4.63 2.76
N ALA A 123 -3.66 -4.72 3.16
CA ALA A 123 -4.47 -5.93 2.97
C ALA A 123 -4.61 -6.27 1.48
N ASP A 124 -4.70 -5.26 0.61
CA ASP A 124 -4.69 -5.48 -0.85
C ASP A 124 -3.37 -6.09 -1.35
N TYR A 125 -2.23 -5.69 -0.80
CA TYR A 125 -0.92 -6.29 -1.10
C TYR A 125 -0.79 -7.74 -0.60
N MET A 126 -1.57 -8.10 0.42
CA MET A 126 -1.63 -9.47 0.96
C MET A 126 -2.61 -10.39 0.21
N ASN A 127 -3.18 -9.97 -0.93
CA ASN A 127 -4.11 -10.77 -1.72
C ASN A 127 -3.54 -12.13 -2.13
N PHE A 128 -2.29 -12.18 -2.61
CA PHE A 128 -1.68 -13.46 -3.01
C PHE A 128 -1.55 -14.44 -1.83
N PRO A 129 -0.96 -14.10 -0.68
CA PRO A 129 -0.96 -14.96 0.50
C PRO A 129 -2.36 -15.37 0.98
N LEU A 130 -3.29 -14.42 0.99
CA LEU A 130 -4.67 -14.67 1.42
C LEU A 130 -5.39 -15.65 0.49
N LEU A 131 -5.30 -15.46 -0.82
CA LEU A 131 -5.91 -16.34 -1.81
C LEU A 131 -5.23 -17.71 -1.82
N SER A 132 -3.91 -17.77 -1.65
CA SER A 132 -3.19 -19.05 -1.49
C SER A 132 -3.70 -19.82 -0.28
N HIS A 133 -3.84 -19.17 0.86
CA HIS A 133 -4.41 -19.80 2.04
C HIS A 133 -5.85 -20.29 1.78
N ARG A 134 -6.68 -19.45 1.18
CA ARG A 134 -8.10 -19.77 0.93
C ARG A 134 -8.30 -20.94 -0.02
N TYR A 135 -7.51 -21.03 -1.09
CA TYR A 135 -7.72 -22.00 -2.16
C TYR A 135 -6.78 -23.21 -2.12
N LEU A 136 -5.58 -23.06 -1.54
CA LEU A 136 -4.57 -24.11 -1.45
C LEU A 136 -4.39 -24.64 -0.01
N GLY A 137 -5.09 -24.05 0.96
CA GLY A 137 -5.03 -24.45 2.38
C GLY A 137 -3.81 -23.91 3.13
N GLN A 138 -2.88 -23.24 2.45
CA GLN A 138 -1.68 -22.66 3.08
C GLN A 138 -1.26 -21.38 2.41
N ALA A 139 -0.79 -20.41 3.19
CA ALA A 139 -0.13 -19.22 2.69
C ALA A 139 1.35 -19.51 2.44
N PRO A 140 2.01 -18.83 1.46
CA PRO A 140 3.45 -18.90 1.32
C PRO A 140 4.13 -18.37 2.58
N GLY A 141 5.16 -19.06 3.03
CA GLY A 141 5.99 -18.60 4.15
C GLY A 141 7.03 -17.56 3.69
N ARG A 142 7.87 -17.16 4.65
CA ARG A 142 9.03 -16.31 4.36
C ARG A 142 10.11 -17.11 3.63
N MET A 143 10.52 -16.65 2.48
CA MET A 143 11.45 -17.35 1.59
C MET A 143 12.70 -16.51 1.25
N GLY A 144 12.93 -15.40 1.95
CA GLY A 144 14.03 -14.49 1.63
C GLY A 144 13.84 -13.89 0.23
N ILE A 145 14.82 -14.13 -0.63
CA ILE A 145 14.83 -13.65 -2.03
C ILE A 145 14.49 -14.75 -3.03
N THR A 146 13.95 -15.88 -2.59
CA THR A 146 13.48 -16.95 -3.47
C THR A 146 11.99 -16.81 -3.79
N HIS A 147 11.48 -17.57 -4.74
CA HIS A 147 10.07 -17.54 -5.13
C HIS A 147 9.37 -18.86 -4.78
N PRO A 148 8.12 -18.83 -4.26
CA PRO A 148 7.43 -20.04 -3.81
C PRO A 148 7.04 -21.00 -4.94
N LEU A 149 6.92 -20.52 -6.18
CA LEU A 149 6.40 -21.31 -7.32
C LEU A 149 7.35 -21.37 -8.52
N ILE A 150 8.45 -20.60 -8.51
CA ILE A 150 9.35 -20.48 -9.66
C ILE A 150 10.76 -20.90 -9.24
N ALA A 151 11.37 -21.79 -10.01
CA ALA A 151 12.75 -22.23 -9.82
C ALA A 151 13.45 -22.38 -11.20
N PRO A 152 14.73 -21.96 -11.31
CA PRO A 152 15.52 -21.23 -10.31
C PRO A 152 15.10 -19.76 -10.19
N TYR A 153 14.96 -19.30 -8.95
CA TYR A 153 14.68 -17.92 -8.61
C TYR A 153 15.38 -17.59 -7.28
N GLY A 154 16.33 -16.67 -7.30
CA GLY A 154 17.07 -16.31 -6.09
C GLY A 154 18.45 -15.73 -6.37
N ALA A 155 19.21 -15.49 -5.32
CA ALA A 155 20.61 -15.07 -5.42
C ALA A 155 21.53 -16.29 -5.37
N TYR A 156 22.45 -16.35 -6.31
CA TYR A 156 23.41 -17.42 -6.48
C TYR A 156 24.83 -16.87 -6.41
N PRO A 157 25.76 -17.58 -5.77
CA PRO A 157 27.14 -17.13 -5.67
C PRO A 157 27.79 -17.10 -7.06
N ALA A 158 28.47 -15.99 -7.36
CA ALA A 158 29.30 -15.83 -8.54
C ALA A 158 30.80 -15.95 -8.20
N LYS A 159 31.64 -16.04 -9.23
CA LYS A 159 33.08 -16.05 -9.08
C LYS A 159 33.54 -14.74 -8.43
N GLY A 160 34.27 -14.83 -7.31
CA GLY A 160 34.74 -13.64 -6.57
C GLY A 160 33.97 -13.32 -5.30
N GLY A 161 32.93 -14.10 -4.97
CA GLY A 161 32.14 -13.92 -3.74
C GLY A 161 30.95 -12.95 -3.88
N GLU A 162 30.73 -12.41 -5.06
CA GLU A 162 29.54 -11.63 -5.42
C GLU A 162 28.32 -12.52 -5.57
N GLN A 163 27.15 -11.93 -5.55
CA GLN A 163 25.88 -12.64 -5.79
C GLN A 163 25.21 -12.13 -7.07
N VAL A 164 24.66 -13.05 -7.83
CA VAL A 164 23.87 -12.76 -9.04
C VAL A 164 22.42 -13.19 -8.79
N MET A 165 21.48 -12.28 -9.00
CA MET A 165 20.06 -12.60 -8.96
C MET A 165 19.65 -13.28 -10.27
N ILE A 166 19.09 -14.48 -10.17
CA ILE A 166 18.54 -15.24 -11.29
C ILE A 166 17.02 -15.34 -11.07
N SER A 167 16.27 -15.02 -12.12
CA SER A 167 14.81 -15.18 -12.18
C SER A 167 14.43 -15.73 -13.54
N ILE A 168 14.17 -17.03 -13.62
CA ILE A 168 13.80 -17.71 -14.86
C ILE A 168 12.28 -17.80 -14.90
N GLN A 169 11.68 -17.15 -15.90
CA GLN A 169 10.23 -17.13 -16.10
C GLN A 169 9.78 -17.78 -17.42
N SER A 170 10.72 -18.24 -18.24
CA SER A 170 10.42 -18.92 -19.49
C SER A 170 11.56 -19.87 -19.88
N ASP A 171 11.27 -20.86 -20.75
CA ASP A 171 12.25 -21.81 -21.27
C ASP A 171 13.40 -21.13 -22.02
N LEU A 172 13.13 -20.00 -22.69
CA LEU A 172 14.15 -19.18 -23.35
C LEU A 172 15.18 -18.63 -22.37
N SER A 173 14.77 -18.24 -21.16
CA SER A 173 15.70 -17.79 -20.12
C SER A 173 16.61 -18.93 -19.64
N LEU A 174 16.11 -20.16 -19.59
CA LEU A 174 16.89 -21.36 -19.25
C LEU A 174 18.01 -21.62 -20.27
N ILE A 175 17.71 -21.55 -21.55
CA ILE A 175 18.68 -21.78 -22.64
C ILE A 175 19.80 -20.74 -22.57
N HIS A 176 19.49 -19.46 -22.34
CA HIS A 176 20.50 -18.41 -22.30
C HIS A 176 21.39 -18.46 -21.04
N ILE A 177 20.90 -18.99 -19.93
CA ILE A 177 21.66 -19.05 -18.66
C ILE A 177 22.40 -20.39 -18.52
N SER A 178 21.79 -21.49 -18.97
CA SER A 178 22.30 -22.84 -18.73
C SER A 178 23.18 -23.39 -19.89
N GLU A 179 23.03 -22.86 -21.08
CA GLU A 179 23.89 -23.22 -22.21
C GLU A 179 24.92 -22.12 -22.45
N PRO A 180 26.20 -22.33 -22.12
CA PRO A 180 27.26 -21.44 -22.57
C PRO A 180 27.20 -21.35 -24.08
N THR A 181 27.17 -20.15 -24.61
CA THR A 181 27.32 -19.92 -26.08
C THR A 181 28.46 -20.76 -26.59
N ARG A 182 28.14 -21.73 -27.47
CA ARG A 182 29.17 -22.49 -28.19
C ARG A 182 30.05 -21.48 -28.93
N PRO A 183 31.39 -21.64 -28.84
CA PRO A 183 32.32 -20.80 -29.61
C PRO A 183 32.10 -20.94 -31.10
#